data_34a2cf6c42445a68d1fac137bb7c8ecf
#
_entry.id   34a2cf6c42445a68d1fac137bb7c8ecf
#
_cell.length_a   1.000
_cell.length_b   1.000
_cell.length_c   1.000
_cell.angle_alpha   90.00
_cell.angle_beta   90.00
_cell.angle_gamma   90.00
#
_symmetry.space_group_name_H-M   'P 1'
#
loop_
_entity.id
_entity.type
_entity.pdbx_description
1 polymer ?
#
loop_
_entity_poly.entity_id
_entity_poly.type
_entity_poly.pdbx_seq_one_letter_code
_entity_poly.pdbx_strand_id
1 'polypeptide(L)'
;MSTETERKLAIQIEAQEDLYFFSRYMFKERRKYKWLHNWHHRVVCDALMRVFRGETKRLIINIPPRYSKTELAVINFMAWCFGKVPDSEFIHVSYSATLAANNAFQTRNLVQEDAYKKVFPDFRLRDDSKAKDDWRTAKGGVCYSQGTGGTITGFGAGKFRDSFGGAIIIDDPHKASEARSDTVRKGVIEWFQNTLESRTNSPDTPIIVIMQRLHEEDLAGWLLDGGNGEEWEHLELSAIQPDGSALWPAKHSIEVLNRMELAAPYVFSGQYRQRPSPPAGGFFKPDNIEIVDALPAEVVKEVRAWDLASSENEGDFTAGLRMLKTKENIIYIVDMVRGQWGPDGVERTIKQTAQIDGKAVSIRLPQDPGQAGKSQAKNFVTMLTGFDVKAETVSGDKITRAQPFAAQVNIGNVRMLRGEWNKALIEELRNFPNGKHDDQVDGCSDAFTELNEARVGKKPATAGSRTY
;
A
#
# COMPACT_ATOMS: atom_id res chain seq x y z
N MET A 1 11.08 28.11 -47.12
CA MET A 1 10.13 27.18 -46.41
C MET A 1 9.05 28.03 -45.79
N SER A 2 7.80 27.57 -45.73
CA SER A 2 6.77 28.33 -45.01
C SER A 2 7.02 28.29 -43.50
N THR A 3 6.66 29.32 -42.75
CA THR A 3 6.77 29.40 -41.29
C THR A 3 6.12 28.18 -40.56
N GLU A 4 5.15 27.56 -41.19
CA GLU A 4 4.51 26.33 -40.64
C GLU A 4 5.40 25.09 -40.77
N THR A 5 6.17 24.97 -41.89
CA THR A 5 7.12 23.87 -42.09
C THR A 5 8.28 23.95 -41.08
N GLU A 6 8.81 25.16 -40.87
CA GLU A 6 9.85 25.42 -39.87
C GLU A 6 9.38 25.07 -38.45
N ARG A 7 8.16 25.44 -38.11
CA ARG A 7 7.56 25.13 -36.82
C ARG A 7 7.39 23.61 -36.63
N LYS A 8 6.94 22.88 -37.66
CA LYS A 8 6.81 21.41 -37.58
C LYS A 8 8.17 20.73 -37.38
N LEU A 9 9.19 21.19 -38.10
CA LEU A 9 10.55 20.66 -37.95
C LEU A 9 11.13 20.97 -36.57
N ALA A 10 10.93 22.19 -36.05
CA ALA A 10 11.38 22.54 -34.69
C ALA A 10 10.74 21.65 -33.61
N ILE A 11 9.41 21.40 -33.69
CA ILE A 11 8.71 20.49 -32.78
C ILE A 11 9.28 19.05 -32.88
N GLN A 12 9.55 18.59 -34.10
CA GLN A 12 10.11 17.25 -34.30
C GLN A 12 11.49 17.11 -33.66
N ILE A 13 12.39 18.09 -33.92
CA ILE A 13 13.75 18.09 -33.37
C ILE A 13 13.70 18.14 -31.84
N GLU A 14 12.94 19.07 -31.27
CA GLU A 14 12.86 19.24 -29.82
C GLU A 14 12.26 17.99 -29.13
N ALA A 15 11.23 17.36 -29.73
CA ALA A 15 10.66 16.14 -29.22
C ALA A 15 11.61 14.93 -29.33
N GLN A 16 12.50 14.92 -30.32
CA GLN A 16 13.52 13.89 -30.44
C GLN A 16 14.66 14.05 -29.42
N GLU A 17 15.00 15.26 -29.02
CA GLU A 17 16.15 15.53 -28.15
C GLU A 17 15.79 15.65 -26.67
N ASP A 18 14.54 15.94 -26.35
CA ASP A 18 14.08 16.23 -24.97
C ASP A 18 12.86 15.36 -24.60
N LEU A 19 13.04 14.42 -23.67
CA LEU A 19 11.97 13.56 -23.18
C LEU A 19 10.82 14.32 -22.52
N TYR A 20 11.13 15.43 -21.83
CA TYR A 20 10.08 16.23 -21.18
C TYR A 20 9.21 16.95 -22.21
N PHE A 21 9.84 17.52 -23.24
CA PHE A 21 9.11 18.11 -24.34
C PHE A 21 8.28 17.06 -25.09
N PHE A 22 8.87 15.92 -25.43
CA PHE A 22 8.17 14.80 -26.03
C PHE A 22 6.95 14.38 -25.22
N SER A 23 7.10 14.22 -23.90
CA SER A 23 6.00 13.81 -23.02
C SER A 23 4.84 14.80 -23.03
N ARG A 24 5.15 16.10 -22.98
CA ARG A 24 4.14 17.18 -23.08
C ARG A 24 3.45 17.24 -24.43
N TYR A 25 4.22 17.09 -25.50
CA TYR A 25 3.72 17.08 -26.87
C TYR A 25 2.77 15.90 -27.08
N MET A 26 3.21 14.69 -26.76
CA MET A 26 2.41 13.48 -26.90
C MET A 26 1.16 13.48 -26.02
N PHE A 27 1.26 13.99 -24.79
CA PHE A 27 0.09 14.10 -23.92
C PHE A 27 -0.98 15.00 -24.55
N LYS A 28 -0.58 16.18 -25.06
CA LYS A 28 -1.49 17.10 -25.72
C LYS A 28 -2.15 16.48 -26.95
N GLU A 29 -1.38 15.80 -27.80
CA GLU A 29 -1.88 15.19 -29.03
C GLU A 29 -2.84 14.00 -28.75
N ARG A 30 -2.56 13.18 -27.72
CA ARG A 30 -3.41 12.04 -27.33
C ARG A 30 -4.65 12.47 -26.58
N ARG A 31 -4.55 13.36 -25.62
CA ARG A 31 -5.64 13.75 -24.71
C ARG A 31 -6.44 14.94 -25.19
N LYS A 32 -5.94 15.71 -26.16
CA LYS A 32 -6.58 16.91 -26.72
C LYS A 32 -6.83 18.04 -25.70
N TYR A 33 -6.19 17.97 -24.52
CA TYR A 33 -6.17 19.05 -23.53
C TYR A 33 -4.75 19.27 -22.99
N LYS A 34 -4.55 20.44 -22.35
CA LYS A 34 -3.24 20.85 -21.84
C LYS A 34 -2.89 20.02 -20.59
N TRP A 35 -1.70 19.41 -20.58
CA TRP A 35 -1.15 18.81 -19.38
C TRP A 35 -0.85 19.86 -18.32
N LEU A 36 -1.34 19.61 -17.10
CA LEU A 36 -1.00 20.44 -15.94
C LEU A 36 0.40 20.03 -15.45
N HIS A 37 1.41 20.56 -16.13
CA HIS A 37 2.80 20.23 -15.82
C HIS A 37 3.31 20.99 -14.60
N ASN A 38 4.34 20.43 -13.95
CA ASN A 38 5.01 21.00 -12.80
C ASN A 38 6.51 20.69 -12.87
N TRP A 39 7.34 21.37 -12.11
CA TRP A 39 8.80 21.24 -12.16
C TRP A 39 9.31 19.80 -11.94
N HIS A 40 8.68 19.03 -11.05
CA HIS A 40 9.07 17.64 -10.78
C HIS A 40 8.99 16.72 -12.00
N HIS A 41 8.10 17.00 -12.94
CA HIS A 41 8.03 16.25 -14.20
C HIS A 41 9.32 16.43 -15.02
N ARG A 42 9.88 17.65 -15.02
CA ARG A 42 11.15 17.91 -15.67
C ARG A 42 12.29 17.14 -14.99
N VAL A 43 12.36 17.20 -13.66
CA VAL A 43 13.39 16.50 -12.87
C VAL A 43 13.36 14.99 -13.10
N VAL A 44 12.17 14.37 -13.17
CA VAL A 44 12.02 12.95 -13.51
C VAL A 44 12.53 12.65 -14.91
N CYS A 45 12.14 13.46 -15.91
CA CYS A 45 12.61 13.27 -17.28
C CYS A 45 14.13 13.46 -17.40
N ASP A 46 14.72 14.42 -16.69
CA ASP A 46 16.17 14.66 -16.71
C ASP A 46 16.94 13.47 -16.09
N ALA A 47 16.42 12.85 -15.02
CA ALA A 47 16.98 11.63 -14.47
C ALA A 47 16.93 10.45 -15.47
N LEU A 48 15.79 10.26 -16.15
CA LEU A 48 15.66 9.25 -17.20
C LEU A 48 16.56 9.53 -18.41
N MET A 49 16.79 10.79 -18.75
CA MET A 49 17.73 11.18 -19.82
C MET A 49 19.18 10.84 -19.47
N ARG A 50 19.57 10.94 -18.18
CA ARG A 50 20.90 10.47 -17.72
C ARG A 50 21.03 8.94 -17.93
N VAL A 51 19.97 8.18 -17.64
CA VAL A 51 19.95 6.75 -17.92
C VAL A 51 20.14 6.48 -19.40
N PHE A 52 19.42 7.17 -20.28
CA PHE A 52 19.54 7.00 -21.72
C PHE A 52 20.94 7.33 -22.26
N ARG A 53 21.63 8.32 -21.65
CA ARG A 53 23.01 8.69 -22.03
C ARG A 53 24.07 7.75 -21.44
N GLY A 54 23.69 6.78 -20.59
CA GLY A 54 24.62 5.89 -19.93
C GLY A 54 25.34 6.48 -18.71
N GLU A 55 24.94 7.66 -18.28
CA GLU A 55 25.48 8.37 -17.12
C GLU A 55 25.02 7.71 -15.80
N THR A 56 23.82 7.13 -15.78
CA THR A 56 23.20 6.45 -14.64
C THR A 56 22.77 5.05 -15.05
N LYS A 57 23.25 4.02 -14.36
CA LYS A 57 22.90 2.62 -14.64
C LYS A 57 21.89 2.05 -13.62
N ARG A 58 21.85 2.57 -12.41
CA ARG A 58 20.97 2.16 -11.31
C ARG A 58 20.22 3.39 -10.83
N LEU A 59 18.92 3.45 -11.05
CA LEU A 59 18.11 4.62 -10.71
C LEU A 59 16.90 4.21 -9.89
N ILE A 60 16.74 4.83 -8.72
CA ILE A 60 15.53 4.75 -7.91
C ILE A 60 14.82 6.11 -7.93
N ILE A 61 13.55 6.13 -8.30
CA ILE A 61 12.70 7.31 -8.24
C ILE A 61 11.56 7.04 -7.25
N ASN A 62 11.58 7.71 -6.12
CA ASN A 62 10.48 7.68 -5.16
C ASN A 62 9.64 8.95 -5.29
N ILE A 63 8.35 8.76 -5.60
CA ILE A 63 7.42 9.86 -5.87
C ILE A 63 5.99 9.44 -5.47
N PRO A 64 5.13 10.38 -4.98
CA PRO A 64 3.80 10.05 -4.52
C PRO A 64 2.89 9.40 -5.58
N PRO A 65 1.83 8.71 -5.15
CA PRO A 65 0.87 8.12 -6.06
C PRO A 65 0.16 9.19 -6.90
N ARG A 66 -0.04 8.89 -8.19
CA ARG A 66 -0.69 9.81 -9.15
C ARG A 66 0.07 11.10 -9.47
N TYR A 67 1.38 11.16 -9.23
CA TYR A 67 2.26 12.26 -9.63
C TYR A 67 2.98 12.00 -10.95
N SER A 68 2.31 11.32 -11.89
CA SER A 68 2.73 11.05 -13.27
C SER A 68 3.88 10.05 -13.45
N LYS A 69 4.26 9.27 -12.42
CA LYS A 69 5.40 8.35 -12.47
C LYS A 69 5.34 7.35 -13.63
N THR A 70 4.27 6.58 -13.74
CA THR A 70 4.09 5.56 -14.79
C THR A 70 4.00 6.18 -16.18
N GLU A 71 3.31 7.32 -16.33
CA GLU A 71 3.22 8.02 -17.62
C GLU A 71 4.59 8.46 -18.11
N LEU A 72 5.45 9.00 -17.23
CA LEU A 72 6.77 9.49 -17.60
C LEU A 72 7.81 8.38 -17.75
N ALA A 73 7.99 7.55 -16.71
CA ALA A 73 9.11 6.63 -16.62
C ALA A 73 8.85 5.29 -17.34
N VAL A 74 7.58 4.94 -17.56
CA VAL A 74 7.24 3.71 -18.28
C VAL A 74 6.78 4.04 -19.70
N ILE A 75 5.60 4.68 -19.83
CA ILE A 75 4.94 4.82 -21.13
C ILE A 75 5.72 5.73 -22.07
N ASN A 76 6.03 6.96 -21.62
CA ASN A 76 6.68 7.94 -22.47
C ASN A 76 8.18 7.63 -22.67
N PHE A 77 8.87 7.20 -21.61
CA PHE A 77 10.30 6.89 -21.72
C PHE A 77 10.56 5.71 -22.65
N MET A 78 9.86 4.60 -22.49
CA MET A 78 10.01 3.46 -23.41
C MET A 78 9.68 3.87 -24.87
N ALA A 79 8.56 4.59 -25.07
CA ALA A 79 8.17 5.04 -26.40
C ALA A 79 9.23 5.95 -27.04
N TRP A 80 9.76 6.89 -26.27
CA TRP A 80 10.80 7.80 -26.73
C TRP A 80 12.09 7.04 -27.06
N CYS A 81 12.52 6.13 -26.19
CA CYS A 81 13.69 5.28 -26.45
C CYS A 81 13.54 4.44 -27.71
N PHE A 82 12.38 3.82 -27.93
CA PHE A 82 12.12 3.08 -29.18
C PHE A 82 12.18 3.98 -30.43
N GLY A 83 11.80 5.24 -30.32
CA GLY A 83 11.94 6.21 -31.41
C GLY A 83 13.41 6.51 -31.73
N LYS A 84 14.24 6.68 -30.70
CA LYS A 84 15.68 6.97 -30.82
C LYS A 84 16.49 5.72 -31.18
N VAL A 85 16.15 4.59 -30.61
CA VAL A 85 16.88 3.31 -30.68
C VAL A 85 15.88 2.16 -30.89
N PRO A 86 15.40 1.97 -32.13
CA PRO A 86 14.27 1.06 -32.42
C PRO A 86 14.54 -0.43 -32.14
N ASP A 87 15.79 -0.84 -31.94
CA ASP A 87 16.18 -2.21 -31.59
C ASP A 87 16.36 -2.44 -30.07
N SER A 88 15.97 -1.47 -29.23
CA SER A 88 16.06 -1.58 -27.77
C SER A 88 15.23 -2.73 -27.21
N GLU A 89 15.73 -3.37 -26.14
CA GLU A 89 15.04 -4.46 -25.44
C GLU A 89 14.69 -4.05 -24.01
N PHE A 90 13.38 -4.01 -23.72
CA PHE A 90 12.86 -3.64 -22.42
C PHE A 90 12.18 -4.82 -21.73
N ILE A 91 12.43 -4.94 -20.43
CA ILE A 91 11.59 -5.71 -19.51
C ILE A 91 10.90 -4.70 -18.60
N HIS A 92 9.57 -4.70 -18.61
CA HIS A 92 8.76 -3.88 -17.71
C HIS A 92 8.05 -4.75 -16.67
N VAL A 93 8.15 -4.36 -15.41
CA VAL A 93 7.58 -5.10 -14.28
C VAL A 93 6.71 -4.18 -13.42
N SER A 94 5.60 -4.75 -12.90
CA SER A 94 4.78 -4.12 -11.85
C SER A 94 4.30 -5.19 -10.87
N TYR A 95 3.69 -4.81 -9.73
CA TYR A 95 3.15 -5.80 -8.78
C TYR A 95 2.09 -6.73 -9.38
N SER A 96 1.49 -6.36 -10.49
CA SER A 96 0.45 -7.12 -11.18
C SER A 96 0.78 -7.28 -12.66
N ALA A 97 0.71 -8.52 -13.17
CA ALA A 97 0.88 -8.80 -14.60
C ALA A 97 -0.15 -8.02 -15.46
N THR A 98 -1.39 -7.88 -14.99
CA THR A 98 -2.42 -7.09 -15.68
C THR A 98 -2.04 -5.62 -15.79
N LEU A 99 -1.47 -5.03 -14.73
CA LEU A 99 -1.03 -3.64 -14.73
C LEU A 99 0.17 -3.45 -15.67
N ALA A 100 1.16 -4.33 -15.57
CA ALA A 100 2.33 -4.32 -16.44
C ALA A 100 1.94 -4.44 -17.92
N ALA A 101 1.07 -5.39 -18.26
CA ALA A 101 0.55 -5.57 -19.61
C ALA A 101 -0.24 -4.33 -20.10
N ASN A 102 -1.02 -3.70 -19.25
CA ASN A 102 -1.73 -2.47 -19.60
C ASN A 102 -0.77 -1.31 -19.90
N ASN A 103 0.30 -1.15 -19.11
CA ASN A 103 1.32 -0.13 -19.34
C ASN A 103 2.06 -0.36 -20.67
N ALA A 104 2.48 -1.60 -20.94
CA ALA A 104 3.12 -2.00 -22.21
C ALA A 104 2.18 -1.77 -23.41
N PHE A 105 0.90 -2.08 -23.25
CA PHE A 105 -0.13 -1.80 -24.26
C PHE A 105 -0.32 -0.31 -24.51
N GLN A 106 -0.29 0.52 -23.48
CA GLN A 106 -0.38 1.98 -23.65
C GLN A 106 0.86 2.52 -24.38
N THR A 107 2.06 2.01 -24.07
CA THR A 107 3.28 2.35 -24.81
C THR A 107 3.15 1.97 -26.28
N ARG A 108 2.65 0.75 -26.55
CA ARG A 108 2.41 0.28 -27.94
C ARG A 108 1.40 1.16 -28.68
N ASN A 109 0.33 1.59 -28.03
CA ASN A 109 -0.63 2.51 -28.64
C ASN A 109 -0.01 3.88 -28.92
N LEU A 110 0.81 4.40 -28.00
CA LEU A 110 1.49 5.67 -28.16
C LEU A 110 2.38 5.68 -29.40
N VAL A 111 3.17 4.63 -29.62
CA VAL A 111 4.06 4.56 -30.79
C VAL A 111 3.31 4.37 -32.13
N GLN A 112 2.03 4.08 -32.09
CA GLN A 112 1.17 4.00 -33.28
C GLN A 112 0.46 5.33 -33.62
N GLU A 113 0.46 6.31 -32.72
CA GLU A 113 -0.16 7.61 -32.94
C GLU A 113 0.48 8.36 -34.11
N ASP A 114 -0.33 9.08 -34.88
CA ASP A 114 0.18 9.87 -36.00
C ASP A 114 1.13 11.00 -35.54
N ALA A 115 0.91 11.50 -34.32
CA ALA A 115 1.82 12.48 -33.72
C ALA A 115 3.20 11.86 -33.44
N TYR A 116 3.25 10.61 -32.97
CA TYR A 116 4.50 9.88 -32.76
C TYR A 116 5.25 9.63 -34.07
N LYS A 117 4.54 9.20 -35.11
CA LYS A 117 5.12 8.98 -36.45
C LYS A 117 5.69 10.23 -37.08
N LYS A 118 5.16 11.43 -36.72
CA LYS A 118 5.72 12.71 -37.13
C LYS A 118 7.04 13.00 -36.42
N VAL A 119 7.17 12.59 -35.16
CA VAL A 119 8.42 12.75 -34.38
C VAL A 119 9.46 11.72 -34.84
N PHE A 120 9.07 10.46 -34.98
CA PHE A 120 9.94 9.34 -35.34
C PHE A 120 9.45 8.66 -36.63
N PRO A 121 9.70 9.25 -37.79
CA PRO A 121 9.13 8.77 -39.07
C PRO A 121 9.63 7.40 -39.51
N ASP A 122 10.81 6.98 -39.05
CA ASP A 122 11.43 5.69 -39.42
C ASP A 122 11.05 4.55 -38.49
N PHE A 123 10.37 4.85 -37.39
CA PHE A 123 9.92 3.81 -36.43
C PHE A 123 8.77 2.99 -37.02
N ARG A 124 8.85 1.66 -36.86
CA ARG A 124 7.78 0.72 -37.26
C ARG A 124 7.67 -0.39 -36.21
N LEU A 125 6.44 -0.79 -35.92
CA LEU A 125 6.16 -2.05 -35.22
C LEU A 125 6.26 -3.20 -36.21
N ARG A 126 6.55 -4.41 -35.71
CA ARG A 126 6.46 -5.64 -36.50
C ARG A 126 4.98 -6.00 -36.67
N ASP A 127 4.57 -6.36 -37.91
CA ASP A 127 3.16 -6.53 -38.29
C ASP A 127 2.47 -7.68 -37.54
N ASP A 128 3.19 -8.71 -37.17
CA ASP A 128 2.71 -9.89 -36.43
C ASP A 128 2.69 -9.68 -34.89
N SER A 129 3.21 -8.57 -34.40
CA SER A 129 3.38 -8.28 -32.98
C SER A 129 2.13 -7.62 -32.40
N LYS A 130 1.12 -8.43 -31.99
CA LYS A 130 -0.21 -7.95 -31.56
C LYS A 130 -0.48 -8.11 -30.07
N ALA A 131 0.37 -8.82 -29.32
CA ALA A 131 0.19 -9.02 -27.88
C ALA A 131 0.26 -7.70 -27.10
N LYS A 132 -0.34 -7.67 -25.91
CA LYS A 132 -0.32 -6.48 -25.05
C LYS A 132 0.96 -6.38 -24.21
N ASP A 133 1.48 -7.51 -23.82
CA ASP A 133 2.56 -7.74 -22.86
C ASP A 133 3.90 -8.15 -23.50
N ASP A 134 3.87 -8.64 -24.75
CA ASP A 134 5.05 -8.94 -25.56
C ASP A 134 4.84 -8.41 -26.99
N TRP A 135 5.54 -7.35 -27.33
CA TRP A 135 5.50 -6.79 -28.68
C TRP A 135 6.89 -6.37 -29.16
N ARG A 136 7.04 -6.32 -30.48
CA ARG A 136 8.34 -6.13 -31.12
C ARG A 136 8.30 -5.04 -32.17
N THR A 137 9.46 -4.40 -32.37
CA THR A 137 9.67 -3.45 -33.46
C THR A 137 10.17 -4.16 -34.73
N ALA A 138 10.03 -3.51 -35.87
CA ALA A 138 10.57 -4.02 -37.15
C ALA A 138 12.10 -4.11 -37.18
N LYS A 139 12.80 -3.42 -36.27
CA LYS A 139 14.26 -3.45 -36.09
C LYS A 139 14.74 -4.48 -35.08
N GLY A 140 13.82 -5.30 -34.55
CA GLY A 140 14.13 -6.34 -33.55
C GLY A 140 14.14 -5.89 -32.09
N GLY A 141 13.63 -4.69 -31.80
CA GLY A 141 13.40 -4.26 -30.43
C GLY A 141 12.26 -5.03 -29.77
N VAL A 142 12.31 -5.13 -28.45
CA VAL A 142 11.39 -5.93 -27.63
C VAL A 142 10.85 -5.09 -26.49
N CYS A 143 9.53 -5.16 -26.25
CA CYS A 143 8.91 -4.77 -25.01
C CYS A 143 8.22 -6.00 -24.41
N TYR A 144 8.77 -6.52 -23.34
CA TYR A 144 8.19 -7.62 -22.57
C TYR A 144 7.75 -7.11 -21.20
N SER A 145 6.57 -7.51 -20.74
CA SER A 145 6.06 -7.10 -19.44
C SER A 145 5.53 -8.27 -18.62
N GLN A 146 5.74 -8.20 -17.28
CA GLN A 146 5.37 -9.25 -16.34
C GLN A 146 5.01 -8.67 -14.96
N GLY A 147 4.28 -9.44 -14.16
CA GLY A 147 4.07 -9.16 -12.74
C GLY A 147 5.25 -9.63 -11.87
N THR A 148 5.42 -9.02 -10.70
CA THR A 148 6.37 -9.53 -9.68
C THR A 148 6.03 -10.96 -9.30
N GLY A 149 7.04 -11.81 -9.11
CA GLY A 149 6.88 -13.25 -8.90
C GLY A 149 6.61 -14.06 -10.16
N GLY A 150 6.42 -13.41 -11.31
CA GLY A 150 6.22 -14.09 -12.59
C GLY A 150 7.52 -14.67 -13.16
N THR A 151 7.37 -15.67 -14.04
CA THR A 151 8.51 -16.29 -14.73
C THR A 151 8.96 -15.44 -15.91
N ILE A 152 10.26 -15.11 -15.96
CA ILE A 152 10.89 -14.41 -17.07
C ILE A 152 11.92 -15.36 -17.70
N THR A 153 11.51 -16.11 -18.70
CA THR A 153 12.40 -17.04 -19.42
C THR A 153 12.49 -16.65 -20.89
N GLY A 154 13.71 -16.70 -21.44
CA GLY A 154 13.95 -16.38 -22.86
C GLY A 154 13.91 -14.88 -23.19
N PHE A 155 13.79 -13.99 -22.21
CA PHE A 155 13.86 -12.54 -22.38
C PHE A 155 15.03 -11.97 -21.59
N GLY A 156 15.70 -10.98 -22.17
CA GLY A 156 16.71 -10.13 -21.55
C GLY A 156 16.46 -8.67 -21.91
N ALA A 157 16.95 -7.76 -21.09
CA ALA A 157 16.90 -6.33 -21.35
C ALA A 157 18.26 -5.78 -21.74
N GLY A 158 18.27 -4.74 -22.57
CA GLY A 158 19.48 -4.10 -23.05
C GLY A 158 20.16 -4.88 -24.17
N LYS A 159 21.28 -4.33 -24.61
CA LYS A 159 22.14 -4.92 -25.65
C LYS A 159 23.59 -4.87 -25.21
N PHE A 160 24.39 -5.83 -25.65
CA PHE A 160 25.83 -5.80 -25.41
C PHE A 160 26.50 -4.80 -26.38
N ARG A 161 26.51 -3.53 -25.99
CA ARG A 161 27.15 -2.42 -26.71
C ARG A 161 27.33 -1.20 -25.81
N ASP A 162 28.19 -0.25 -26.19
CA ASP A 162 28.50 0.95 -25.39
C ASP A 162 27.36 1.98 -25.34
N SER A 163 26.42 1.93 -26.32
CA SER A 163 25.26 2.84 -26.35
C SER A 163 24.03 2.20 -25.72
N PHE A 164 23.05 3.02 -25.37
CA PHE A 164 21.78 2.55 -24.83
C PHE A 164 21.15 1.47 -25.71
N GLY A 165 20.75 0.38 -25.11
CA GLY A 165 20.15 -0.77 -25.80
C GLY A 165 18.83 -1.25 -25.19
N GLY A 166 18.28 -0.54 -24.22
CA GLY A 166 17.10 -0.92 -23.46
C GLY A 166 17.36 -0.89 -21.95
N ALA A 167 16.38 -1.28 -21.17
CA ALA A 167 16.44 -1.24 -19.70
C ALA A 167 15.45 -2.22 -19.05
N ILE A 168 15.66 -2.54 -17.78
CA ILE A 168 14.64 -3.09 -16.90
C ILE A 168 13.95 -1.90 -16.20
N ILE A 169 12.61 -1.85 -16.26
CA ILE A 169 11.80 -0.81 -15.59
C ILE A 169 10.82 -1.47 -14.65
N ILE A 170 10.97 -1.19 -13.36
CA ILE A 170 10.16 -1.71 -12.27
C ILE A 170 9.27 -0.58 -11.76
N ASP A 171 7.95 -0.69 -11.99
CA ASP A 171 6.95 0.30 -11.58
C ASP A 171 6.04 -0.28 -10.50
N ASP A 172 6.09 0.29 -9.30
CA ASP A 172 5.33 -0.16 -8.14
C ASP A 172 5.40 -1.69 -7.94
N PRO A 173 6.56 -2.27 -7.54
CA PRO A 173 6.73 -3.72 -7.41
C PRO A 173 5.92 -4.35 -6.29
N HIS A 174 5.46 -3.55 -5.33
CA HIS A 174 4.66 -3.97 -4.19
C HIS A 174 3.22 -3.45 -4.29
N LYS A 175 2.26 -4.30 -3.95
CA LYS A 175 0.86 -3.87 -3.76
C LYS A 175 0.72 -3.22 -2.39
N ALA A 176 0.16 -2.02 -2.34
CA ALA A 176 0.09 -1.22 -1.10
C ALA A 176 -0.60 -1.95 0.07
N SER A 177 -1.64 -2.77 -0.21
CA SER A 177 -2.34 -3.56 0.80
C SER A 177 -1.53 -4.74 1.35
N GLU A 178 -0.45 -5.15 0.68
CA GLU A 178 0.34 -6.34 1.01
C GLU A 178 1.77 -5.99 1.44
N ALA A 179 2.20 -4.75 1.22
CA ALA A 179 3.57 -4.28 1.50
C ALA A 179 3.97 -4.35 2.99
N ARG A 180 3.01 -4.51 3.89
CA ARG A 180 3.25 -4.69 5.33
C ARG A 180 3.63 -6.12 5.71
N SER A 181 3.28 -7.11 4.87
CA SER A 181 3.63 -8.50 5.09
C SER A 181 5.11 -8.74 4.80
N ASP A 182 5.88 -9.17 5.79
CA ASP A 182 7.30 -9.53 5.65
C ASP A 182 7.51 -10.59 4.57
N THR A 183 6.65 -11.62 4.58
CA THR A 183 6.71 -12.71 3.60
C THR A 183 6.55 -12.19 2.17
N VAL A 184 5.60 -11.26 1.95
CA VAL A 184 5.37 -10.69 0.62
C VAL A 184 6.54 -9.79 0.21
N ARG A 185 7.05 -8.94 1.12
CA ARG A 185 8.22 -8.08 0.82
C ARG A 185 9.45 -8.89 0.47
N LYS A 186 9.79 -9.87 1.33
CA LYS A 186 10.92 -10.78 1.10
C LYS A 186 10.77 -11.55 -0.22
N GLY A 187 9.56 -12.02 -0.52
CA GLY A 187 9.29 -12.70 -1.79
C GLY A 187 9.55 -11.81 -3.03
N VAL A 188 9.25 -10.51 -2.97
CA VAL A 188 9.59 -9.56 -4.06
C VAL A 188 11.10 -9.36 -4.18
N ILE A 189 11.81 -9.23 -3.05
CA ILE A 189 13.28 -9.08 -3.02
C ILE A 189 13.96 -10.33 -3.55
N GLU A 190 13.56 -11.52 -3.08
CA GLU A 190 14.08 -12.79 -3.56
C GLU A 190 13.83 -13.00 -5.06
N TRP A 191 12.65 -12.62 -5.55
CA TRP A 191 12.34 -12.68 -6.97
C TRP A 191 13.21 -11.69 -7.78
N PHE A 192 13.46 -10.48 -7.27
CA PHE A 192 14.38 -9.53 -7.90
C PHE A 192 15.77 -10.15 -8.03
N GLN A 193 16.35 -10.67 -6.94
CA GLN A 193 17.68 -11.29 -6.92
C GLN A 193 17.78 -12.53 -7.81
N ASN A 194 16.84 -13.45 -7.67
CA ASN A 194 16.93 -14.77 -8.31
C ASN A 194 16.46 -14.78 -9.76
N THR A 195 15.63 -13.82 -10.17
CA THR A 195 14.98 -13.85 -11.46
C THR A 195 15.29 -12.62 -12.30
N LEU A 196 15.03 -11.41 -11.77
CA LEU A 196 15.01 -10.21 -12.59
C LEU A 196 16.41 -9.64 -12.85
N GLU A 197 17.24 -9.56 -11.82
CA GLU A 197 18.59 -8.97 -11.92
C GLU A 197 19.46 -9.70 -12.96
N SER A 198 19.33 -11.03 -13.08
CA SER A 198 20.01 -11.85 -14.08
C SER A 198 19.52 -11.65 -15.52
N ARG A 199 18.51 -10.80 -15.76
CA ARG A 199 17.95 -10.54 -17.10
C ARG A 199 18.60 -9.38 -17.83
N THR A 200 19.65 -8.79 -17.30
CA THR A 200 20.46 -7.80 -18.02
C THR A 200 21.36 -8.48 -19.03
N ASN A 201 21.29 -8.08 -20.31
CA ASN A 201 22.13 -8.63 -21.40
C ASN A 201 23.57 -8.10 -21.34
N SER A 202 23.83 -7.05 -20.57
CA SER A 202 25.13 -6.42 -20.36
C SER A 202 25.22 -5.85 -18.94
N PRO A 203 26.39 -5.78 -18.30
CA PRO A 203 26.58 -5.07 -17.04
C PRO A 203 26.18 -3.59 -17.10
N ASP A 204 26.19 -3.02 -18.30
CA ASP A 204 25.79 -1.64 -18.56
C ASP A 204 24.29 -1.44 -18.78
N THR A 205 23.52 -2.52 -18.79
CA THR A 205 22.06 -2.43 -18.93
C THR A 205 21.45 -1.75 -17.73
N PRO A 206 20.74 -0.62 -17.89
CA PRO A 206 20.15 0.08 -16.78
C PRO A 206 19.00 -0.67 -16.11
N ILE A 207 18.89 -0.50 -14.80
CA ILE A 207 17.71 -0.89 -14.02
C ILE A 207 17.12 0.36 -13.38
N ILE A 208 15.84 0.60 -13.62
CA ILE A 208 15.08 1.74 -13.10
C ILE A 208 13.99 1.22 -12.18
N VAL A 209 13.99 1.64 -10.92
CA VAL A 209 12.91 1.38 -9.96
C VAL A 209 12.15 2.69 -9.75
N ILE A 210 10.86 2.72 -10.12
CA ILE A 210 10.03 3.87 -9.85
C ILE A 210 8.82 3.44 -9.02
N MET A 211 8.68 4.00 -7.82
CA MET A 211 7.63 3.61 -6.89
C MET A 211 7.37 4.68 -5.83
N GLN A 212 6.21 4.61 -5.20
CA GLN A 212 6.01 5.20 -3.89
C GLN A 212 6.61 4.29 -2.81
N ARG A 213 7.14 4.86 -1.73
CA ARG A 213 7.60 4.07 -0.60
C ARG A 213 6.41 3.53 0.19
N LEU A 214 6.46 2.29 0.60
CA LEU A 214 5.37 1.61 1.30
C LEU A 214 5.81 1.07 2.67
N HIS A 215 7.08 0.71 2.78
CA HIS A 215 7.71 0.17 3.98
C HIS A 215 9.21 0.49 3.97
N GLU A 216 9.87 0.51 5.13
CA GLU A 216 11.32 0.74 5.24
C GLU A 216 12.10 -0.30 4.45
N GLU A 217 11.69 -1.56 4.57
CA GLU A 217 12.25 -2.72 3.88
C GLU A 217 11.51 -3.06 2.57
N ASP A 218 10.91 -2.11 1.86
CA ASP A 218 10.43 -2.34 0.51
C ASP A 218 11.61 -2.47 -0.47
N LEU A 219 11.36 -2.86 -1.73
CA LEU A 219 12.44 -3.06 -2.69
C LEU A 219 13.38 -1.84 -2.79
N ALA A 220 12.82 -0.62 -2.81
CA ALA A 220 13.64 0.59 -2.87
C ALA A 220 14.47 0.77 -1.59
N GLY A 221 13.90 0.52 -0.40
CA GLY A 221 14.65 0.58 0.87
C GLY A 221 15.78 -0.43 0.91
N TRP A 222 15.50 -1.67 0.58
CA TRP A 222 16.50 -2.73 0.55
C TRP A 222 17.65 -2.43 -0.42
N LEU A 223 17.37 -1.89 -1.62
CA LEU A 223 18.40 -1.49 -2.58
C LEU A 223 19.25 -0.31 -2.07
N LEU A 224 18.62 0.70 -1.47
CA LEU A 224 19.29 1.87 -0.91
C LEU A 224 20.17 1.52 0.29
N ASP A 225 19.82 0.49 1.04
CA ASP A 225 20.63 -0.05 2.15
C ASP A 225 21.76 -0.97 1.67
N GLY A 226 22.00 -1.03 0.36
CA GLY A 226 23.08 -1.83 -0.23
C GLY A 226 22.77 -3.31 -0.41
N GLY A 227 21.49 -3.67 -0.45
CA GLY A 227 21.04 -5.06 -0.47
C GLY A 227 21.55 -5.92 -1.62
N ASN A 228 21.82 -5.35 -2.80
CA ASN A 228 22.44 -6.05 -3.93
C ASN A 228 23.92 -5.68 -4.17
N GLY A 229 24.50 -4.88 -3.28
CA GLY A 229 25.93 -4.48 -3.35
C GLY A 229 26.25 -3.42 -4.42
N GLU A 230 25.23 -2.87 -5.12
CA GLU A 230 25.40 -1.80 -6.11
C GLU A 230 25.03 -0.44 -5.55
N GLU A 231 25.64 0.62 -6.07
CA GLU A 231 25.25 2.00 -5.76
C GLU A 231 24.10 2.45 -6.66
N TRP A 232 23.07 3.03 -6.04
CA TRP A 232 21.88 3.50 -6.71
C TRP A 232 21.77 5.02 -6.62
N GLU A 233 21.60 5.67 -7.76
CA GLU A 233 21.18 7.07 -7.79
C GLU A 233 19.74 7.15 -7.28
N HIS A 234 19.50 7.99 -6.28
CA HIS A 234 18.19 8.12 -5.64
C HIS A 234 17.59 9.50 -5.88
N LEU A 235 16.46 9.54 -6.57
CA LEU A 235 15.62 10.72 -6.72
C LEU A 235 14.39 10.60 -5.80
N GLU A 236 14.42 11.28 -4.66
CA GLU A 236 13.30 11.36 -3.72
C GLU A 236 12.48 12.63 -3.95
N LEU A 237 11.19 12.49 -4.23
CA LEU A 237 10.25 13.58 -4.46
C LEU A 237 9.09 13.49 -3.46
N SER A 238 9.24 14.13 -2.31
CA SER A 238 8.21 14.21 -1.26
C SER A 238 7.05 15.10 -1.70
N ALA A 239 5.80 14.76 -1.33
CA ALA A 239 4.62 15.60 -1.58
C ALA A 239 4.67 16.96 -0.86
N ILE A 240 5.34 17.00 0.30
CA ILE A 240 5.65 18.22 1.03
C ILE A 240 7.16 18.42 0.97
N GLN A 241 7.58 19.55 0.42
CA GLN A 241 8.98 19.91 0.23
C GLN A 241 9.65 20.35 1.55
N PRO A 242 10.99 20.39 1.63
CA PRO A 242 11.70 20.83 2.84
C PRO A 242 11.32 22.26 3.30
N ASP A 243 10.91 23.12 2.39
CA ASP A 243 10.45 24.48 2.67
C ASP A 243 8.97 24.54 3.14
N GLY A 244 8.31 23.39 3.28
CA GLY A 244 6.91 23.28 3.66
C GLY A 244 5.92 23.47 2.52
N SER A 245 6.35 23.72 1.30
CA SER A 245 5.48 23.86 0.14
C SER A 245 5.00 22.51 -0.41
N ALA A 246 3.85 22.49 -1.08
CA ALA A 246 3.39 21.31 -1.79
C ALA A 246 4.20 21.09 -3.07
N LEU A 247 4.64 19.84 -3.34
CA LEU A 247 5.32 19.44 -4.57
C LEU A 247 4.53 19.84 -5.83
N TRP A 248 3.23 19.61 -5.81
CA TRP A 248 2.33 19.94 -6.92
C TRP A 248 1.05 20.60 -6.41
N PRO A 249 1.10 21.94 -6.14
CA PRO A 249 -0.02 22.66 -5.52
C PRO A 249 -1.33 22.58 -6.31
N ALA A 250 -1.23 22.53 -7.64
CA ALA A 250 -2.40 22.43 -8.52
C ALA A 250 -3.11 21.06 -8.42
N LYS A 251 -2.45 20.03 -7.86
CA LYS A 251 -3.02 18.71 -7.61
C LYS A 251 -3.49 18.54 -6.16
N HIS A 252 -2.60 18.84 -5.22
CA HIS A 252 -2.89 18.82 -3.79
C HIS A 252 -2.31 20.08 -3.16
N SER A 253 -3.17 20.95 -2.61
CA SER A 253 -2.69 22.09 -1.83
C SER A 253 -2.07 21.59 -0.52
N ILE A 254 -1.30 22.44 0.15
CA ILE A 254 -0.64 22.09 1.42
C ILE A 254 -1.68 21.75 2.50
N GLU A 255 -2.83 22.43 2.53
CA GLU A 255 -3.92 22.17 3.48
C GLU A 255 -4.50 20.78 3.27
N VAL A 256 -4.64 20.34 2.02
CA VAL A 256 -5.11 18.98 1.67
C VAL A 256 -4.09 17.95 2.14
N LEU A 257 -2.80 18.18 1.87
CA LEU A 257 -1.72 17.27 2.29
C LEU A 257 -1.63 17.16 3.81
N ASN A 258 -1.69 18.27 4.54
CA ASN A 258 -1.68 18.27 6.00
C ASN A 258 -2.89 17.52 6.59
N ARG A 259 -4.07 17.69 6.01
CA ARG A 259 -5.26 16.93 6.41
C ARG A 259 -5.11 15.42 6.16
N MET A 260 -4.52 15.02 5.03
CA MET A 260 -4.24 13.62 4.72
C MET A 260 -3.22 13.02 5.68
N GLU A 261 -2.20 13.79 6.06
CA GLU A 261 -1.20 13.38 7.04
C GLU A 261 -1.81 13.14 8.42
N LEU A 262 -2.67 14.04 8.88
CA LEU A 262 -3.40 13.87 10.15
C LEU A 262 -4.34 12.67 10.14
N ALA A 263 -4.99 12.39 8.99
CA ALA A 263 -5.93 11.28 8.87
C ALA A 263 -5.25 9.90 8.84
N ALA A 264 -4.07 9.80 8.23
CA ALA A 264 -3.34 8.55 8.04
C ALA A 264 -1.81 8.75 8.08
N PRO A 265 -1.21 9.08 9.24
CA PRO A 265 0.20 9.48 9.35
C PRO A 265 1.18 8.46 8.77
N TYR A 266 0.97 7.18 9.06
CA TYR A 266 1.85 6.09 8.58
C TYR A 266 1.80 5.96 7.05
N VAL A 267 0.59 5.95 6.47
CA VAL A 267 0.42 5.89 5.00
C VAL A 267 1.03 7.12 4.35
N PHE A 268 0.84 8.28 4.95
CA PHE A 268 1.36 9.54 4.44
C PHE A 268 2.88 9.61 4.51
N SER A 269 3.50 9.17 5.61
CA SER A 269 4.97 9.14 5.75
C SER A 269 5.63 8.29 4.65
N GLY A 270 5.08 7.13 4.32
CA GLY A 270 5.55 6.29 3.23
C GLY A 270 5.19 6.87 1.87
N GLN A 271 3.91 6.88 1.51
CA GLN A 271 3.47 7.13 0.14
C GLN A 271 3.63 8.59 -0.32
N TYR A 272 3.50 9.53 0.60
CA TYR A 272 3.54 10.96 0.26
C TYR A 272 4.85 11.65 0.65
N ARG A 273 5.44 11.32 1.81
CA ARG A 273 6.75 11.84 2.20
C ARG A 273 7.93 11.02 1.67
N GLN A 274 7.70 9.84 1.12
CA GLN A 274 8.70 8.87 0.65
C GLN A 274 9.65 8.38 1.77
N ARG A 275 9.26 8.56 3.01
CA ARG A 275 10.02 8.18 4.21
C ARG A 275 9.15 7.32 5.10
N PRO A 276 8.93 6.04 4.72
CA PRO A 276 8.24 5.13 5.61
C PRO A 276 9.04 5.07 6.90
N SER A 277 8.40 5.45 7.97
CA SER A 277 8.97 5.34 9.31
C SER A 277 7.95 4.62 10.15
N PRO A 278 8.33 3.73 11.05
CA PRO A 278 7.48 3.41 12.16
C PRO A 278 6.99 4.74 12.76
N PRO A 279 5.73 4.88 13.16
CA PRO A 279 5.28 6.12 13.77
C PRO A 279 6.28 6.55 14.82
N ALA A 280 6.81 7.76 14.72
CA ALA A 280 7.76 8.28 15.70
C ALA A 280 7.09 8.21 17.10
N GLY A 281 7.57 7.29 17.94
CA GLY A 281 6.97 6.98 19.22
C GLY A 281 6.10 5.72 19.28
N GLY A 282 6.22 4.81 18.27
CA GLY A 282 5.42 3.58 18.19
C GLY A 282 4.08 3.79 17.48
N PHE A 283 3.45 2.70 17.06
CA PHE A 283 2.12 2.69 16.46
C PHE A 283 1.07 3.24 17.44
N PHE A 284 1.19 2.85 18.69
CA PHE A 284 0.49 3.43 19.83
C PHE A 284 1.43 4.29 20.67
N LYS A 285 0.89 5.35 21.29
CA LYS A 285 1.53 6.16 22.34
C LYS A 285 0.88 5.83 23.67
N PRO A 286 1.15 4.68 24.31
CA PRO A 286 0.44 4.24 25.50
C PRO A 286 0.66 5.17 26.70
N ASP A 287 1.70 6.00 26.69
CA ASP A 287 1.93 7.02 27.71
C ASP A 287 0.87 8.13 27.70
N ASN A 288 0.08 8.24 26.62
CA ASN A 288 -1.09 9.15 26.55
C ASN A 288 -2.36 8.54 27.18
N ILE A 289 -2.33 7.28 27.61
CA ILE A 289 -3.46 6.63 28.28
C ILE A 289 -3.48 7.06 29.75
N GLU A 290 -4.54 7.72 30.16
CA GLU A 290 -4.76 8.10 31.58
C GLU A 290 -5.21 6.88 32.38
N ILE A 291 -4.47 6.51 33.44
CA ILE A 291 -4.87 5.44 34.37
C ILE A 291 -5.77 6.06 35.44
N VAL A 292 -6.99 5.53 35.56
CA VAL A 292 -8.03 6.02 36.49
C VAL A 292 -8.38 4.95 37.51
N ASP A 293 -8.84 5.41 38.69
CA ASP A 293 -9.23 4.52 39.79
C ASP A 293 -10.75 4.26 39.84
N ALA A 294 -11.54 4.95 39.01
CA ALA A 294 -12.99 4.80 38.96
C ALA A 294 -13.53 4.94 37.54
N LEU A 295 -14.61 4.23 37.24
CA LEU A 295 -15.33 4.32 35.99
C LEU A 295 -16.31 5.51 35.98
N PRO A 296 -16.68 6.03 34.78
CA PRO A 296 -17.66 7.12 34.66
C PRO A 296 -19.06 6.63 35.03
N ALA A 297 -19.88 7.54 35.56
CA ALA A 297 -21.26 7.23 35.95
C ALA A 297 -22.18 7.02 34.72
N GLU A 298 -21.87 7.68 33.58
CA GLU A 298 -22.69 7.61 32.37
C GLU A 298 -21.99 6.86 31.27
N VAL A 299 -22.52 5.67 30.94
CA VAL A 299 -22.01 4.78 29.88
C VAL A 299 -23.03 4.69 28.77
N VAL A 300 -22.59 4.89 27.53
CA VAL A 300 -23.45 4.79 26.35
C VAL A 300 -23.49 3.37 25.80
N LYS A 301 -22.32 2.73 25.69
CA LYS A 301 -22.16 1.37 25.18
C LYS A 301 -20.97 0.71 25.86
N GLU A 302 -21.08 -0.58 26.09
CA GLU A 302 -20.04 -1.40 26.70
C GLU A 302 -19.93 -2.73 25.98
N VAL A 303 -18.70 -3.17 25.71
CA VAL A 303 -18.40 -4.33 24.88
C VAL A 303 -17.29 -5.17 25.53
N ARG A 304 -17.43 -6.49 25.50
CA ARG A 304 -16.37 -7.45 25.72
C ARG A 304 -16.02 -8.11 24.39
N ALA A 305 -14.86 -7.81 23.84
CA ALA A 305 -14.36 -8.48 22.63
C ALA A 305 -13.32 -9.54 23.00
N TRP A 306 -13.38 -10.66 22.29
CA TRP A 306 -12.47 -11.78 22.49
C TRP A 306 -11.63 -12.00 21.25
N ASP A 307 -10.33 -12.22 21.45
CA ASP A 307 -9.44 -12.86 20.51
C ASP A 307 -9.11 -14.27 21.02
N LEU A 308 -9.30 -15.28 20.16
CA LEU A 308 -9.29 -16.69 20.59
C LEU A 308 -8.07 -17.41 20.03
N ALA A 309 -7.21 -17.92 20.90
CA ALA A 309 -6.14 -18.83 20.53
C ALA A 309 -6.61 -20.31 20.56
N SER A 310 -6.02 -21.11 19.70
CA SER A 310 -6.33 -22.54 19.57
C SER A 310 -5.33 -23.48 20.26
N SER A 311 -4.25 -22.95 20.87
CA SER A 311 -3.15 -23.72 21.44
C SER A 311 -3.11 -23.67 22.96
N GLU A 312 -2.82 -24.79 23.59
CA GLU A 312 -2.61 -24.95 25.04
C GLU A 312 -1.12 -24.81 25.40
N ASN A 313 -0.80 -24.00 26.39
CA ASN A 313 0.53 -23.85 27.03
C ASN A 313 1.68 -23.28 26.18
N GLU A 314 1.53 -23.15 24.88
CA GLU A 314 2.52 -22.52 23.98
C GLU A 314 1.82 -21.74 22.86
N GLY A 315 2.39 -20.61 22.38
CA GLY A 315 1.86 -19.81 21.28
C GLY A 315 1.04 -18.59 21.73
N ASP A 316 -0.01 -18.27 21.00
CA ASP A 316 -0.84 -17.08 21.22
C ASP A 316 -1.78 -17.26 22.42
N PHE A 317 -2.21 -16.13 22.98
CA PHE A 317 -3.11 -16.10 24.13
C PHE A 317 -4.56 -15.91 23.68
N THR A 318 -5.49 -16.53 24.38
CA THR A 318 -6.88 -16.05 24.34
C THR A 318 -6.97 -14.79 25.20
N ALA A 319 -7.46 -13.69 24.63
CA ALA A 319 -7.61 -12.41 25.27
C ALA A 319 -9.05 -11.91 25.17
N GLY A 320 -9.62 -11.48 26.32
CA GLY A 320 -10.95 -10.89 26.39
C GLY A 320 -10.89 -9.49 26.99
N LEU A 321 -11.04 -8.47 26.16
CA LEU A 321 -10.97 -7.08 26.57
C LEU A 321 -12.37 -6.48 26.77
N ARG A 322 -12.60 -5.82 27.91
CA ARG A 322 -13.81 -5.03 28.16
C ARG A 322 -13.54 -3.55 27.97
N MET A 323 -14.36 -2.89 27.16
CA MET A 323 -14.22 -1.49 26.79
C MET A 323 -15.58 -0.79 26.85
N LEU A 324 -15.61 0.47 27.30
CA LEU A 324 -16.82 1.28 27.32
C LEU A 324 -16.60 2.65 26.67
N LYS A 325 -17.71 3.28 26.29
CA LYS A 325 -17.75 4.61 25.69
C LYS A 325 -18.74 5.50 26.43
N THR A 326 -18.33 6.76 26.74
CA THR A 326 -19.18 7.78 27.36
C THR A 326 -19.91 8.62 26.31
N LYS A 327 -20.81 9.49 26.76
CA LYS A 327 -21.51 10.47 25.92
C LYS A 327 -20.56 11.47 25.25
N GLU A 328 -19.48 11.82 25.91
CA GLU A 328 -18.42 12.72 25.44
C GLU A 328 -17.48 12.00 24.44
N ASN A 329 -17.77 10.76 24.08
CA ASN A 329 -16.94 9.91 23.24
C ASN A 329 -15.58 9.55 23.84
N ILE A 330 -15.40 9.61 25.16
CA ILE A 330 -14.20 9.12 25.83
C ILE A 330 -14.29 7.59 25.93
N ILE A 331 -13.18 6.93 25.65
CA ILE A 331 -13.07 5.47 25.67
C ILE A 331 -12.39 5.03 26.97
N TYR A 332 -12.93 4.00 27.63
CA TYR A 332 -12.32 3.39 28.80
C TYR A 332 -12.04 1.92 28.55
N ILE A 333 -10.81 1.49 28.80
CA ILE A 333 -10.45 0.08 28.92
C ILE A 333 -10.73 -0.31 30.37
N VAL A 334 -11.64 -1.25 30.54
CA VAL A 334 -12.24 -1.57 31.86
C VAL A 334 -11.59 -2.77 32.50
N ASP A 335 -11.33 -3.80 31.69
CA ASP A 335 -10.81 -5.07 32.16
C ASP A 335 -10.18 -5.89 31.03
N MET A 336 -9.26 -6.78 31.41
CA MET A 336 -8.58 -7.71 30.51
C MET A 336 -8.51 -9.09 31.17
N VAL A 337 -9.08 -10.07 30.49
CA VAL A 337 -8.92 -11.50 30.81
C VAL A 337 -7.98 -12.11 29.78
N ARG A 338 -6.89 -12.74 30.21
CA ARG A 338 -5.89 -13.31 29.31
C ARG A 338 -5.33 -14.62 29.84
N GLY A 339 -5.18 -15.60 28.96
CA GLY A 339 -4.57 -16.88 29.33
C GLY A 339 -4.39 -17.82 28.14
N GLN A 340 -3.64 -18.90 28.38
CA GLN A 340 -3.44 -19.98 27.42
C GLN A 340 -4.24 -21.18 27.90
N TRP A 341 -5.41 -21.40 27.30
CA TRP A 341 -6.35 -22.46 27.72
C TRP A 341 -6.68 -23.33 26.51
N GLY A 342 -6.88 -24.63 26.77
CA GLY A 342 -7.52 -25.51 25.80
C GLY A 342 -8.98 -25.11 25.54
N PRO A 343 -9.63 -25.70 24.52
CA PRO A 343 -10.98 -25.34 24.08
C PRO A 343 -12.01 -25.29 25.22
N ASP A 344 -12.03 -26.29 26.10
CA ASP A 344 -12.96 -26.36 27.25
C ASP A 344 -12.69 -25.23 28.26
N GLY A 345 -11.42 -24.89 28.45
CA GLY A 345 -10.98 -23.79 29.30
C GLY A 345 -11.43 -22.43 28.73
N VAL A 346 -11.30 -22.21 27.42
CA VAL A 346 -11.76 -21.02 26.71
C VAL A 346 -13.28 -20.87 26.87
N GLU A 347 -14.06 -21.91 26.59
CA GLU A 347 -15.52 -21.86 26.73
C GLU A 347 -15.96 -21.54 28.16
N ARG A 348 -15.35 -22.18 29.16
CA ARG A 348 -15.63 -21.95 30.58
C ARG A 348 -15.28 -20.51 30.96
N THR A 349 -14.12 -19.97 30.53
CA THR A 349 -13.67 -18.63 30.85
C THR A 349 -14.60 -17.60 30.23
N ILE A 350 -14.98 -17.74 28.95
CA ILE A 350 -15.92 -16.84 28.28
C ILE A 350 -17.26 -16.80 29.02
N LYS A 351 -17.80 -17.97 29.40
CA LYS A 351 -19.08 -18.07 30.10
C LYS A 351 -19.04 -17.43 31.49
N GLN A 352 -17.98 -17.68 32.26
CA GLN A 352 -17.79 -17.08 33.58
C GLN A 352 -17.64 -15.55 33.49
N THR A 353 -16.83 -15.07 32.54
CA THR A 353 -16.63 -13.64 32.30
C THR A 353 -17.94 -12.96 31.91
N ALA A 354 -18.74 -13.58 31.03
CA ALA A 354 -20.05 -13.05 30.65
C ALA A 354 -21.02 -12.91 31.85
N GLN A 355 -20.97 -13.89 32.78
CA GLN A 355 -21.78 -13.80 34.03
C GLN A 355 -21.33 -12.67 34.95
N ILE A 356 -20.02 -12.44 35.07
CA ILE A 356 -19.43 -11.35 35.86
C ILE A 356 -19.75 -9.98 35.24
N ASP A 357 -19.57 -9.84 33.92
CA ASP A 357 -19.83 -8.61 33.20
C ASP A 357 -21.31 -8.22 33.16
N GLY A 358 -22.20 -9.19 33.20
CA GLY A 358 -23.63 -9.00 33.20
C GLY A 358 -24.24 -8.76 31.82
N LYS A 359 -25.58 -8.69 31.76
CA LYS A 359 -26.33 -8.66 30.49
C LYS A 359 -26.27 -7.32 29.73
N ALA A 360 -25.77 -6.26 30.36
CA ALA A 360 -25.65 -4.94 29.76
C ALA A 360 -24.43 -4.84 28.82
N VAL A 361 -23.44 -5.73 28.99
CA VAL A 361 -22.24 -5.76 28.17
C VAL A 361 -22.48 -6.62 26.93
N SER A 362 -22.28 -6.05 25.75
CA SER A 362 -22.33 -6.79 24.48
C SER A 362 -21.06 -7.64 24.34
N ILE A 363 -21.20 -8.87 23.85
CA ILE A 363 -20.09 -9.81 23.69
C ILE A 363 -19.79 -9.95 22.20
N ARG A 364 -18.55 -9.70 21.78
CA ARG A 364 -18.06 -9.92 20.45
C ARG A 364 -17.08 -11.10 20.43
N LEU A 365 -17.31 -12.02 19.49
CA LEU A 365 -16.48 -13.20 19.29
C LEU A 365 -15.98 -13.24 17.83
N PRO A 366 -14.75 -13.68 17.57
CA PRO A 366 -14.28 -13.91 16.23
C PRO A 366 -14.97 -15.13 15.63
N GLN A 367 -15.17 -15.11 14.31
CA GLN A 367 -15.60 -16.25 13.51
C GLN A 367 -14.57 -16.52 12.44
N ASP A 368 -13.87 -17.63 12.53
CA ASP A 368 -12.93 -18.04 11.50
C ASP A 368 -13.64 -18.32 10.17
N PRO A 369 -12.97 -18.05 9.02
CA PRO A 369 -13.51 -18.41 7.72
C PRO A 369 -13.65 -19.94 7.58
N GLY A 370 -14.76 -20.36 6.95
CA GLY A 370 -15.05 -21.79 6.72
C GLY A 370 -16.12 -22.39 7.62
N GLN A 371 -16.38 -23.68 7.42
CA GLN A 371 -17.50 -24.36 8.07
C GLN A 371 -17.25 -24.66 9.56
N ALA A 372 -16.01 -24.93 9.92
CA ALA A 372 -15.61 -25.18 11.31
C ALA A 372 -15.79 -23.93 12.16
N GLY A 373 -15.30 -22.77 11.70
CA GLY A 373 -15.47 -21.48 12.39
C GLY A 373 -16.93 -21.07 12.57
N LYS A 374 -17.78 -21.31 11.55
CA LYS A 374 -19.23 -21.09 11.66
C LYS A 374 -19.88 -21.97 12.72
N SER A 375 -19.47 -23.24 12.82
CA SER A 375 -19.98 -24.17 13.83
C SER A 375 -19.56 -23.77 15.23
N GLN A 376 -18.31 -23.37 15.42
CA GLN A 376 -17.77 -22.88 16.69
C GLN A 376 -18.49 -21.59 17.13
N ALA A 377 -18.62 -20.61 16.24
CA ALA A 377 -19.36 -19.37 16.52
C ALA A 377 -20.81 -19.65 16.94
N LYS A 378 -21.50 -20.57 16.27
CA LYS A 378 -22.86 -20.99 16.64
C LYS A 378 -22.91 -21.64 18.04
N ASN A 379 -21.93 -22.46 18.39
CA ASN A 379 -21.84 -23.06 19.71
C ASN A 379 -21.69 -22.01 20.81
N PHE A 380 -20.80 -21.04 20.62
CA PHE A 380 -20.63 -19.92 21.56
C PHE A 380 -21.91 -19.09 21.71
N VAL A 381 -22.58 -18.73 20.62
CA VAL A 381 -23.86 -18.00 20.68
C VAL A 381 -24.94 -18.81 21.43
N THR A 382 -24.96 -20.12 21.22
CA THR A 382 -25.90 -21.01 21.95
C THR A 382 -25.56 -21.08 23.44
N MET A 383 -24.28 -21.27 23.79
CA MET A 383 -23.78 -21.32 25.17
C MET A 383 -24.10 -20.04 25.96
N LEU A 384 -24.04 -18.91 25.27
CA LEU A 384 -24.26 -17.56 25.85
C LEU A 384 -25.72 -17.07 25.66
N THR A 385 -26.68 -17.98 25.51
CA THR A 385 -28.10 -17.62 25.39
C THR A 385 -28.54 -16.74 26.58
N GLY A 386 -29.13 -15.60 26.26
CA GLY A 386 -29.58 -14.58 27.24
C GLY A 386 -28.64 -13.41 27.42
N PHE A 387 -27.47 -13.42 26.75
CA PHE A 387 -26.58 -12.28 26.59
C PHE A 387 -26.70 -11.68 25.17
N ASP A 388 -26.24 -10.45 24.98
CA ASP A 388 -26.12 -9.81 23.65
C ASP A 388 -24.80 -10.25 23.02
N VAL A 389 -24.85 -11.24 22.12
CA VAL A 389 -23.69 -11.91 21.54
C VAL A 389 -23.66 -11.73 20.02
N LYS A 390 -22.53 -11.30 19.47
CA LYS A 390 -22.27 -11.16 18.05
C LYS A 390 -21.00 -11.92 17.69
N ALA A 391 -21.09 -12.80 16.72
CA ALA A 391 -19.92 -13.48 16.15
C ALA A 391 -19.73 -13.02 14.70
N GLU A 392 -18.55 -12.51 14.38
CA GLU A 392 -18.26 -11.93 13.06
C GLU A 392 -16.92 -12.38 12.52
N THR A 393 -16.87 -12.52 11.20
CA THR A 393 -15.62 -12.82 10.49
C THR A 393 -14.70 -11.61 10.55
N VAL A 394 -13.53 -11.82 11.10
CA VAL A 394 -12.47 -10.81 11.11
C VAL A 394 -11.88 -10.69 9.70
N SER A 395 -11.89 -9.49 9.13
CA SER A 395 -11.36 -9.22 7.78
C SER A 395 -10.39 -8.02 7.81
N GLY A 396 -9.36 -8.08 6.96
CA GLY A 396 -8.33 -7.04 6.87
C GLY A 396 -7.07 -7.37 7.67
N ASP A 397 -6.00 -6.61 7.41
CA ASP A 397 -4.75 -6.77 8.15
C ASP A 397 -4.82 -6.16 9.56
N LYS A 398 -4.08 -6.72 10.52
CA LYS A 398 -4.04 -6.31 11.93
C LYS A 398 -3.77 -4.80 12.12
N ILE A 399 -2.87 -4.25 11.35
CA ILE A 399 -2.47 -2.83 11.46
C ILE A 399 -3.61 -1.92 11.02
N THR A 400 -4.27 -2.23 9.91
CA THR A 400 -5.43 -1.45 9.43
C THR A 400 -6.58 -1.50 10.45
N ARG A 401 -6.83 -2.64 11.09
CA ARG A 401 -7.85 -2.77 12.15
C ARG A 401 -7.50 -1.97 13.41
N ALA A 402 -6.22 -1.96 13.80
CA ALA A 402 -5.74 -1.27 14.99
C ALA A 402 -5.68 0.26 14.81
N GLN A 403 -5.58 0.78 13.58
CA GLN A 403 -5.37 2.20 13.30
C GLN A 403 -6.44 3.14 13.90
N PRO A 404 -7.77 2.86 13.86
CA PRO A 404 -8.76 3.72 14.46
C PRO A 404 -8.63 3.81 15.99
N PHE A 405 -8.31 2.70 16.66
CA PHE A 405 -8.07 2.69 18.09
C PHE A 405 -6.75 3.41 18.45
N ALA A 406 -5.69 3.20 17.68
CA ALA A 406 -4.42 3.90 17.85
C ALA A 406 -4.57 5.43 17.76
N ALA A 407 -5.41 5.91 16.84
CA ALA A 407 -5.71 7.35 16.74
C ALA A 407 -6.29 7.90 18.06
N GLN A 408 -7.19 7.16 18.72
CA GLN A 408 -7.76 7.57 19.99
C GLN A 408 -6.74 7.56 21.14
N VAL A 409 -5.90 6.53 21.20
CA VAL A 409 -4.80 6.45 22.16
C VAL A 409 -3.84 7.64 21.96
N ASN A 410 -3.45 7.90 20.74
CA ASN A 410 -2.42 8.88 20.40
C ASN A 410 -2.85 10.33 20.68
N ILE A 411 -4.14 10.63 20.62
CA ILE A 411 -4.70 11.96 21.00
C ILE A 411 -5.08 12.07 22.49
N GLY A 412 -4.87 11.01 23.30
CA GLY A 412 -5.20 11.01 24.73
C GLY A 412 -6.70 10.86 25.04
N ASN A 413 -7.48 10.29 24.10
CA ASN A 413 -8.93 10.05 24.29
C ASN A 413 -9.24 8.67 24.90
N VAL A 414 -8.22 7.98 25.43
CA VAL A 414 -8.38 6.66 26.04
C VAL A 414 -7.95 6.70 27.50
N ARG A 415 -8.77 6.13 28.36
CA ARG A 415 -8.50 5.90 29.78
C ARG A 415 -8.47 4.42 30.09
N MET A 416 -7.78 4.05 31.15
CA MET A 416 -7.62 2.67 31.57
C MET A 416 -7.88 2.54 33.05
N LEU A 417 -8.81 1.66 33.44
CA LEU A 417 -9.04 1.37 34.83
C LEU A 417 -7.81 0.67 35.43
N ARG A 418 -7.39 1.09 36.63
CA ARG A 418 -6.26 0.49 37.32
C ARG A 418 -6.48 -1.00 37.57
N GLY A 419 -5.53 -1.84 37.14
CA GLY A 419 -5.55 -3.28 37.32
C GLY A 419 -4.17 -3.90 37.09
N GLU A 420 -3.97 -5.12 37.55
CA GLU A 420 -2.69 -5.86 37.39
C GLU A 420 -2.34 -6.10 35.92
N TRP A 421 -3.35 -6.17 35.03
CA TRP A 421 -3.22 -6.37 33.59
C TRP A 421 -2.70 -5.14 32.83
N ASN A 422 -2.72 -3.95 33.43
CA ASN A 422 -2.34 -2.70 32.76
C ASN A 422 -0.93 -2.76 32.16
N LYS A 423 0.05 -3.26 32.94
CA LYS A 423 1.45 -3.33 32.49
C LYS A 423 1.61 -4.17 31.23
N ALA A 424 0.98 -5.35 31.19
CA ALA A 424 1.08 -6.25 30.05
C ALA A 424 0.47 -5.64 28.78
N LEU A 425 -0.70 -5.00 28.88
CA LEU A 425 -1.34 -4.32 27.76
C LEU A 425 -0.51 -3.12 27.27
N ILE A 426 0.02 -2.28 28.18
CA ILE A 426 0.87 -1.13 27.81
C ILE A 426 2.13 -1.60 27.07
N GLU A 427 2.76 -2.69 27.53
CA GLU A 427 3.94 -3.25 26.85
C GLU A 427 3.60 -3.78 25.46
N GLU A 428 2.46 -4.46 25.29
CA GLU A 428 2.02 -4.98 23.99
C GLU A 428 1.67 -3.84 23.03
N LEU A 429 0.94 -2.80 23.48
CA LEU A 429 0.68 -1.59 22.71
C LEU A 429 1.97 -0.89 22.29
N ARG A 430 2.99 -0.82 23.16
CA ARG A 430 4.27 -0.17 22.87
C ARG A 430 5.05 -0.88 21.80
N ASN A 431 4.99 -2.22 21.80
CA ASN A 431 5.75 -3.07 20.88
C ASN A 431 5.00 -3.39 19.57
N PHE A 432 3.71 -3.04 19.47
CA PHE A 432 2.92 -3.30 18.27
C PHE A 432 3.41 -2.43 17.10
N PRO A 433 3.53 -2.93 15.85
CA PRO A 433 3.13 -4.28 15.40
C PRO A 433 4.24 -5.35 15.49
N ASN A 434 5.42 -5.04 15.98
CA ASN A 434 6.60 -5.91 15.96
C ASN A 434 6.76 -6.74 17.26
N GLY A 435 5.79 -6.68 18.17
CA GLY A 435 5.77 -7.46 19.41
C GLY A 435 5.65 -8.95 19.17
N LYS A 436 6.11 -9.76 20.15
CA LYS A 436 5.95 -11.22 20.14
C LYS A 436 4.48 -11.66 20.20
N HIS A 437 3.63 -10.85 20.82
CA HIS A 437 2.20 -11.10 21.00
C HIS A 437 1.44 -9.82 20.65
N ASP A 438 0.25 -9.96 20.07
CA ASP A 438 -0.66 -8.88 19.68
C ASP A 438 -2.14 -9.18 19.99
N ASP A 439 -2.39 -10.25 20.72
CA ASP A 439 -3.73 -10.72 21.08
C ASP A 439 -4.58 -9.67 21.81
N GLN A 440 -3.96 -8.91 22.73
CA GLN A 440 -4.64 -7.85 23.48
C GLN A 440 -4.92 -6.64 22.59
N VAL A 441 -4.04 -6.33 21.63
CA VAL A 441 -4.24 -5.24 20.67
C VAL A 441 -5.37 -5.59 19.69
N ASP A 442 -5.46 -6.86 19.25
CA ASP A 442 -6.56 -7.32 18.42
C ASP A 442 -7.89 -7.22 19.16
N GLY A 443 -7.95 -7.64 20.44
CA GLY A 443 -9.11 -7.46 21.31
C GLY A 443 -9.50 -5.98 21.47
N CYS A 444 -8.52 -5.07 21.64
CA CYS A 444 -8.76 -3.63 21.68
C CYS A 444 -9.39 -3.09 20.40
N SER A 445 -8.86 -3.53 19.25
CA SER A 445 -9.30 -3.07 17.94
C SER A 445 -10.73 -3.51 17.63
N ASP A 446 -11.06 -4.74 17.98
CA ASP A 446 -12.39 -5.30 17.80
C ASP A 446 -13.41 -4.69 18.75
N ALA A 447 -13.06 -4.48 20.03
CA ALA A 447 -13.91 -3.79 20.99
C ALA A 447 -14.20 -2.34 20.56
N PHE A 448 -13.17 -1.63 20.08
CA PHE A 448 -13.32 -0.26 19.61
C PHE A 448 -14.21 -0.18 18.37
N THR A 449 -14.06 -1.10 17.45
CA THR A 449 -14.90 -1.19 16.23
C THR A 449 -16.36 -1.38 16.63
N GLU A 450 -16.66 -2.36 17.47
CA GLU A 450 -18.02 -2.64 17.95
C GLU A 450 -18.63 -1.46 18.73
N LEU A 451 -17.85 -0.74 19.54
CA LEU A 451 -18.32 0.47 20.25
C LEU A 451 -18.80 1.56 19.31
N ASN A 452 -18.24 1.66 18.11
CA ASN A 452 -18.56 2.69 17.12
C ASN A 452 -19.57 2.25 16.05
N GLU A 453 -19.94 0.98 16.01
CA GLU A 453 -21.04 0.52 15.15
C GLU A 453 -22.38 1.03 15.66
N ALA A 454 -23.18 1.62 14.74
CA ALA A 454 -24.52 2.08 15.06
C ALA A 454 -25.40 0.86 15.42
N ARG A 455 -26.11 0.91 16.55
CA ARG A 455 -27.16 -0.09 16.84
C ARG A 455 -28.19 -0.04 15.71
N VAL A 456 -28.22 -1.07 14.87
CA VAL A 456 -29.35 -1.29 13.96
C VAL A 456 -30.57 -1.56 14.85
N GLY A 457 -31.42 -0.55 15.05
CA GLY A 457 -32.63 -0.68 15.84
C GLY A 457 -33.45 -1.84 15.32
N LYS A 458 -33.79 -2.82 16.18
CA LYS A 458 -34.82 -3.81 15.87
C LYS A 458 -36.07 -3.05 15.49
N LYS A 459 -36.51 -3.12 14.23
CA LYS A 459 -37.85 -2.66 13.84
C LYS A 459 -38.85 -3.38 14.75
N PRO A 460 -39.80 -2.67 15.40
CA PRO A 460 -40.86 -3.34 16.13
C PRO A 460 -41.63 -4.22 15.16
N ALA A 461 -41.84 -5.48 15.57
CA ALA A 461 -42.69 -6.39 14.81
C ALA A 461 -44.05 -5.77 14.68
N THR A 462 -44.45 -5.42 13.45
CA THR A 462 -45.81 -5.00 13.13
C THR A 462 -46.73 -6.19 13.40
N ALA A 463 -47.55 -6.06 14.43
CA ALA A 463 -48.66 -6.98 14.69
C ALA A 463 -49.60 -6.98 13.49
N GLY A 464 -49.59 -8.07 12.73
CA GLY A 464 -50.57 -8.24 11.63
C GLY A 464 -51.97 -8.32 12.23
N SER A 465 -52.80 -7.34 11.92
CA SER A 465 -54.24 -7.42 12.15
C SER A 465 -54.82 -8.54 11.27
N ARG A 466 -55.23 -9.62 11.88
CA ARG A 466 -56.19 -10.55 11.25
C ARG A 466 -57.57 -9.88 11.25
N THR A 467 -58.05 -9.51 10.11
CA THR A 467 -59.48 -9.21 9.87
C THR A 467 -60.12 -10.52 9.41
N TYR A 468 -61.26 -10.82 10.03
CA TYR A 468 -62.17 -11.93 9.68
C TYR A 468 -62.81 -11.72 8.31
#